data_ac01574ea0ecc079e2204a429e0e0233
#
_entry.id   ac01574ea0ecc079e2204a429e0e0233
#
_cell.length_a   1.000
_cell.length_b   1.000
_cell.length_c   1.000
_cell.angle_alpha   90.00
_cell.angle_beta   90.00
_cell.angle_gamma   90.00
#
_symmetry.space_group_name_H-M   'P 1'
#
loop_
_entity.id
_entity.type
_entity.pdbx_description
1 polymer ?
#
loop_
_entity_poly.entity_id
_entity_poly.type
_entity_poly.pdbx_seq_one_letter_code
_entity_poly.pdbx_strand_id
1 'polypeptide(L)'
;MRTIVFGLLFATAAMTACAPSSSETNNQAASADAPSTQSAALSLTRLDCGHADFKDMNGFFSDRPGVYPPGPGKVTDSCYLIRHGDQNMVWDTGLPAETKNKPMNENGMVASIDRTLADQLGQLGVKPADVSVLGISHMHGDHIGQAAQFTNARLVVGKGDFDRLAGRPEDSLKGWRGAGKQVTLATADVDVFGDGSVVALHLPGHTPDHLALLVKLASGPVLLTGDLYHTTIARQKRAVPGFNTSREQTLQSMDKFEKIAKDTGAKVIIQHEPNDIPLLPAFPEAAK
;
A
#
# COMPACT_ATOMS: atom_id res chain seq x y z
N MET A 1 -13.62 69.59 -8.25
CA MET A 1 -13.53 70.68 -7.28
C MET A 1 -13.05 70.05 -5.96
N ARG A 2 -11.94 70.22 -5.43
CA ARG A 2 -10.97 71.22 -5.12
C ARG A 2 -9.59 70.54 -4.88
N THR A 3 -8.63 71.01 -5.60
CA THR A 3 -7.19 70.84 -5.46
C THR A 3 -6.70 71.62 -4.21
N ILE A 4 -5.75 71.07 -3.47
CA ILE A 4 -4.81 71.88 -2.70
C ILE A 4 -3.45 71.20 -2.75
N VAL A 5 -2.47 71.95 -3.26
CA VAL A 5 -1.02 71.78 -3.31
C VAL A 5 -0.42 72.63 -2.22
N PHE A 6 0.73 72.22 -1.62
CA PHE A 6 1.79 73.04 -0.99
C PHE A 6 2.65 72.04 -0.15
N GLY A 7 3.96 72.01 -0.12
CA GLY A 7 4.98 72.86 -0.67
C GLY A 7 6.33 72.38 -0.08
N LEU A 8 7.41 72.52 -0.87
CA LEU A 8 8.79 72.16 -0.55
C LEU A 8 9.32 72.97 0.68
N LEU A 9 10.25 72.36 1.39
CA LEU A 9 11.39 73.07 1.97
C LEU A 9 12.65 72.19 2.03
N PHE A 10 13.70 72.68 1.34
CA PHE A 10 15.07 72.21 1.39
C PHE A 10 15.78 72.76 2.64
N ALA A 11 16.62 71.91 3.27
CA ALA A 11 17.73 72.38 4.07
C ALA A 11 18.94 71.47 3.89
N THR A 12 19.95 72.04 3.24
CA THR A 12 21.31 71.52 3.08
C THR A 12 22.15 71.87 4.30
N ALA A 13 22.89 70.96 4.85
CA ALA A 13 24.10 71.27 5.61
C ALA A 13 25.15 70.20 5.40
N ALA A 14 26.38 70.68 5.12
CA ALA A 14 27.51 69.92 4.66
C ALA A 14 28.49 69.55 5.80
N MET A 15 29.25 68.50 5.51
CA MET A 15 30.64 68.18 5.91
C MET A 15 30.96 67.89 7.37
N THR A 16 31.50 66.70 7.64
CA THR A 16 32.93 66.50 7.90
C THR A 16 33.33 65.02 7.82
N ALA A 17 34.39 64.75 7.09
CA ALA A 17 35.04 63.45 6.96
C ALA A 17 35.90 63.15 8.20
N CYS A 18 35.84 61.93 8.71
CA CYS A 18 36.92 61.26 9.43
C CYS A 18 36.80 59.75 9.22
N ALA A 19 37.73 59.20 8.47
CA ALA A 19 38.01 57.78 8.55
C ALA A 19 38.92 57.50 9.74
N PRO A 20 38.76 56.36 10.43
CA PRO A 20 39.82 55.37 10.38
C PRO A 20 39.39 53.90 10.43
N SER A 21 40.31 53.10 9.94
CA SER A 21 40.71 51.72 10.26
C SER A 21 39.69 50.61 10.07
N SER A 22 40.04 49.83 9.06
CA SER A 22 39.72 48.41 8.83
C SER A 22 39.85 47.53 10.08
N SER A 23 38.77 46.86 10.45
CA SER A 23 38.82 45.58 11.13
C SER A 23 37.97 44.62 10.30
N GLU A 24 38.63 43.75 9.56
CA GLU A 24 38.00 42.61 8.92
C GLU A 24 37.45 41.67 10.02
N THR A 25 36.19 41.74 10.26
CA THR A 25 35.47 40.66 10.95
C THR A 25 35.07 39.63 9.90
N ASN A 26 35.82 38.55 9.92
CA ASN A 26 35.55 37.31 9.18
C ASN A 26 34.20 36.78 9.61
N ASN A 27 33.13 37.13 8.88
CA ASN A 27 31.78 36.58 9.09
C ASN A 27 31.71 35.27 8.31
N GLN A 28 32.27 34.21 8.89
CA GLN A 28 32.04 32.85 8.47
C GLN A 28 30.60 32.53 8.77
N ALA A 29 29.72 32.70 7.77
CA ALA A 29 28.34 32.18 7.82
C ALA A 29 28.47 30.68 7.95
N ALA A 30 28.18 30.17 9.15
CA ALA A 30 27.94 28.75 9.37
C ALA A 30 26.71 28.36 8.51
N SER A 31 26.97 27.67 7.41
CA SER A 31 25.93 26.94 6.71
C SER A 31 25.42 25.90 7.69
N ALA A 32 24.22 26.12 8.23
CA ALA A 32 23.49 25.09 8.92
C ALA A 32 23.17 24.00 7.87
N ASP A 33 23.90 22.92 7.93
CA ASP A 33 23.54 21.70 7.23
C ASP A 33 22.12 21.32 7.70
N ALA A 34 21.15 21.44 6.81
CA ALA A 34 19.86 20.83 7.03
C ALA A 34 20.11 19.32 7.25
N PRO A 35 19.48 18.70 8.26
CA PRO A 35 19.67 17.28 8.48
C PRO A 35 19.27 16.55 7.20
N SER A 36 20.23 15.86 6.56
CA SER A 36 19.95 14.94 5.48
C SER A 36 19.05 13.88 6.07
N THR A 37 17.76 13.90 5.74
CA THR A 37 16.86 12.80 6.03
C THR A 37 17.33 11.61 5.21
N GLN A 38 18.27 10.84 5.79
CA GLN A 38 18.62 9.54 5.23
C GLN A 38 17.33 8.73 5.20
N SER A 39 16.82 8.45 4.00
CA SER A 39 15.59 7.67 3.86
C SER A 39 15.77 6.35 4.62
N ALA A 40 14.79 5.97 5.42
CA ALA A 40 14.83 4.72 6.17
C ALA A 40 15.07 3.55 5.19
N ALA A 41 15.93 2.61 5.59
CA ALA A 41 16.19 1.43 4.76
C ALA A 41 14.88 0.69 4.51
N LEU A 42 14.49 0.57 3.24
CA LEU A 42 13.22 -0.03 2.82
C LEU A 42 13.49 -1.40 2.19
N SER A 43 12.70 -2.41 2.59
CA SER A 43 12.74 -3.72 1.95
C SER A 43 11.36 -4.35 1.87
N LEU A 44 11.19 -5.25 0.90
CA LEU A 44 9.94 -5.95 0.61
C LEU A 44 10.21 -7.46 0.49
N THR A 45 9.60 -8.26 1.37
CA THR A 45 9.63 -9.73 1.31
C THR A 45 8.24 -10.25 0.99
N ARG A 46 8.12 -11.09 -0.04
CA ARG A 46 6.89 -11.82 -0.31
C ARG A 46 6.73 -12.98 0.68
N LEU A 47 5.51 -13.13 1.21
CA LEU A 47 5.09 -14.22 2.07
C LEU A 47 4.05 -15.06 1.30
N ASP A 48 4.06 -16.38 1.53
CA ASP A 48 3.08 -17.29 0.96
C ASP A 48 1.83 -17.31 1.86
N CYS A 49 0.75 -16.71 1.39
CA CYS A 49 -0.49 -16.57 2.13
C CYS A 49 -1.61 -17.51 1.66
N GLY A 50 -1.28 -18.38 0.70
CA GLY A 50 -2.17 -19.42 0.25
C GLY A 50 -2.19 -19.64 -1.25
N HIS A 51 -3.04 -20.56 -1.64
CA HIS A 51 -3.34 -20.87 -3.03
C HIS A 51 -4.77 -21.38 -3.17
N ALA A 52 -5.31 -21.26 -4.37
CA ALA A 52 -6.63 -21.81 -4.68
C ALA A 52 -6.67 -22.45 -6.06
N ASP A 53 -7.39 -23.57 -6.13
CA ASP A 53 -7.75 -24.28 -7.37
C ASP A 53 -9.21 -23.94 -7.72
N PHE A 54 -9.44 -23.50 -8.95
CA PHE A 54 -10.76 -23.16 -9.49
C PHE A 54 -11.16 -24.13 -10.59
N LYS A 55 -12.40 -24.58 -10.61
CA LYS A 55 -12.96 -25.41 -11.69
C LYS A 55 -13.20 -24.60 -12.96
N ASP A 56 -13.54 -23.32 -12.81
CA ASP A 56 -13.81 -22.39 -13.92
C ASP A 56 -13.29 -20.98 -13.59
N MET A 57 -12.15 -20.64 -14.16
CA MET A 57 -11.55 -19.30 -13.98
C MET A 57 -12.42 -18.20 -14.59
N ASN A 58 -13.06 -18.47 -15.73
CA ASN A 58 -13.84 -17.44 -16.40
C ASN A 58 -15.11 -17.07 -15.62
N GLY A 59 -15.81 -18.09 -15.10
CA GLY A 59 -17.02 -17.88 -14.30
C GLY A 59 -16.75 -17.17 -12.97
N PHE A 60 -15.51 -17.28 -12.44
CA PHE A 60 -15.16 -16.66 -11.18
C PHE A 60 -14.54 -15.23 -11.39
N PHE A 61 -13.60 -15.09 -12.32
CA PHE A 61 -12.79 -13.86 -12.44
C PHE A 61 -13.18 -12.94 -13.60
N SER A 62 -14.32 -13.19 -14.27
CA SER A 62 -14.78 -12.32 -15.36
C SER A 62 -16.30 -12.22 -15.45
N ASP A 63 -16.80 -11.01 -15.66
CA ASP A 63 -18.19 -10.70 -16.01
C ASP A 63 -18.51 -10.98 -17.49
N ARG A 64 -17.52 -11.40 -18.28
CA ARG A 64 -17.64 -11.65 -19.72
C ARG A 64 -17.20 -13.07 -20.06
N PRO A 65 -17.91 -13.76 -20.95
CA PRO A 65 -17.49 -15.09 -21.41
C PRO A 65 -16.19 -15.02 -22.25
N GLY A 66 -15.41 -16.09 -22.22
CA GLY A 66 -14.26 -16.28 -23.09
C GLY A 66 -13.05 -15.38 -22.81
N VAL A 67 -12.97 -14.75 -21.64
CA VAL A 67 -11.79 -14.00 -21.21
C VAL A 67 -10.66 -14.97 -20.81
N TYR A 68 -11.00 -15.97 -20.03
CA TYR A 68 -10.08 -17.05 -19.65
C TYR A 68 -10.28 -18.28 -20.54
N PRO A 69 -9.23 -19.07 -20.77
CA PRO A 69 -9.37 -20.39 -21.39
C PRO A 69 -10.37 -21.25 -20.63
N PRO A 70 -11.13 -22.12 -21.31
CA PRO A 70 -12.00 -23.09 -20.64
C PRO A 70 -11.21 -24.03 -19.74
N GLY A 71 -11.79 -24.41 -18.60
CA GLY A 71 -11.25 -25.41 -17.71
C GLY A 71 -10.73 -24.85 -16.39
N PRO A 72 -10.08 -25.72 -15.60
CA PRO A 72 -9.60 -25.35 -14.27
C PRO A 72 -8.38 -24.44 -14.34
N GLY A 73 -8.15 -23.70 -13.27
CA GLY A 73 -6.97 -22.87 -13.09
C GLY A 73 -6.58 -22.75 -11.63
N LYS A 74 -5.39 -22.21 -11.41
CA LYS A 74 -4.80 -22.02 -10.09
C LYS A 74 -4.43 -20.56 -9.90
N VAL A 75 -4.57 -20.09 -8.67
CA VAL A 75 -4.05 -18.82 -8.23
C VAL A 75 -3.21 -19.01 -6.96
N THR A 76 -2.28 -18.11 -6.72
CA THR A 76 -1.58 -17.98 -5.44
C THR A 76 -2.24 -16.87 -4.62
N ASP A 77 -1.93 -16.81 -3.34
CA ASP A 77 -2.23 -15.67 -2.50
C ASP A 77 -0.94 -15.18 -1.86
N SER A 78 -0.64 -13.90 -2.01
CA SER A 78 0.61 -13.30 -1.57
C SER A 78 0.36 -12.21 -0.55
N CYS A 79 1.06 -12.29 0.61
CA CYS A 79 1.18 -11.19 1.54
C CYS A 79 2.61 -10.63 1.50
N TYR A 80 2.83 -9.53 2.19
CA TYR A 80 4.15 -8.90 2.13
C TYR A 80 4.56 -8.36 3.50
N LEU A 81 5.84 -8.58 3.85
CA LEU A 81 6.51 -7.87 4.92
C LEU A 81 7.32 -6.71 4.31
N ILE A 82 6.98 -5.50 4.71
CA ILE A 82 7.73 -4.28 4.39
C ILE A 82 8.47 -3.84 5.65
N ARG A 83 9.81 -3.72 5.56
CA ARG A 83 10.60 -3.10 6.61
C ARG A 83 10.95 -1.68 6.20
N HIS A 84 10.70 -0.74 7.09
CA HIS A 84 10.98 0.68 6.95
C HIS A 84 11.76 1.17 8.18
N GLY A 85 13.09 1.17 8.09
CA GLY A 85 13.94 1.34 9.26
C GLY A 85 13.65 0.26 10.30
N ASP A 86 13.30 0.70 11.51
CA ASP A 86 12.95 -0.18 12.64
C ASP A 86 11.47 -0.60 12.65
N GLN A 87 10.67 -0.13 11.72
CA GLN A 87 9.24 -0.44 11.65
C GLN A 87 8.98 -1.62 10.71
N ASN A 88 8.10 -2.52 11.14
CA ASN A 88 7.59 -3.63 10.34
C ASN A 88 6.14 -3.35 9.94
N MET A 89 5.85 -3.42 8.65
CA MET A 89 4.50 -3.40 8.11
C MET A 89 4.20 -4.75 7.46
N VAL A 90 3.03 -5.30 7.75
CA VAL A 90 2.46 -6.41 6.99
C VAL A 90 1.38 -5.85 6.06
N TRP A 91 1.42 -6.26 4.79
CA TRP A 91 0.40 -5.95 3.80
C TRP A 91 -0.36 -7.21 3.43
N ASP A 92 -1.64 -7.23 3.72
CA ASP A 92 -2.57 -8.36 3.71
C ASP A 92 -2.16 -9.52 4.63
N THR A 93 -3.11 -10.38 4.95
CA THR A 93 -2.89 -11.46 5.92
C THR A 93 -3.36 -12.83 5.43
N GLY A 94 -3.73 -12.92 4.16
CA GLY A 94 -4.02 -14.18 3.49
C GLY A 94 -5.26 -14.90 3.98
N LEU A 95 -5.35 -16.14 3.57
CA LEU A 95 -6.40 -17.08 3.99
C LEU A 95 -6.35 -17.33 5.51
N PRO A 96 -7.49 -17.68 6.13
CA PRO A 96 -7.56 -18.08 7.53
C PRO A 96 -6.60 -19.23 7.87
N ALA A 97 -5.96 -19.17 9.05
CA ALA A 97 -4.94 -20.14 9.46
C ALA A 97 -5.46 -21.59 9.54
N GLU A 98 -6.74 -21.77 9.83
CA GLU A 98 -7.39 -23.08 9.87
C GLU A 98 -7.42 -23.79 8.51
N THR A 99 -7.29 -23.06 7.38
CA THR A 99 -7.28 -23.65 6.05
C THR A 99 -6.04 -24.51 5.78
N LYS A 100 -5.01 -24.40 6.61
CA LYS A 100 -3.84 -25.29 6.61
C LYS A 100 -4.22 -26.76 6.82
N ASN A 101 -5.15 -27.01 7.72
CA ASN A 101 -5.53 -28.38 8.09
C ASN A 101 -6.92 -28.76 7.54
N LYS A 102 -7.70 -27.76 7.16
CA LYS A 102 -9.05 -27.93 6.62
C LYS A 102 -9.25 -26.99 5.45
N PRO A 103 -8.89 -27.40 4.23
CA PRO A 103 -9.08 -26.58 3.03
C PRO A 103 -10.52 -26.07 2.93
N MET A 104 -10.68 -24.81 2.53
CA MET A 104 -11.96 -24.24 2.15
C MET A 104 -12.39 -24.87 0.83
N ASN A 105 -13.66 -25.27 0.74
CA ASN A 105 -14.22 -25.87 -0.49
C ASN A 105 -15.59 -25.27 -0.73
N GLU A 106 -15.64 -24.27 -1.58
CA GLU A 106 -16.85 -23.49 -1.84
C GLU A 106 -16.95 -23.14 -3.33
N ASN A 107 -18.15 -23.25 -3.89
CA ASN A 107 -18.47 -22.75 -5.24
C ASN A 107 -17.51 -23.20 -6.35
N GLY A 108 -16.91 -24.40 -6.24
CA GLY A 108 -15.94 -24.90 -7.23
C GLY A 108 -14.51 -24.35 -7.04
N MET A 109 -14.24 -23.69 -5.92
CA MET A 109 -12.92 -23.28 -5.46
C MET A 109 -12.49 -24.20 -4.29
N VAL A 110 -11.22 -24.61 -4.29
CA VAL A 110 -10.55 -25.24 -3.15
C VAL A 110 -9.36 -24.40 -2.78
N ALA A 111 -9.33 -23.85 -1.55
CA ALA A 111 -8.28 -22.96 -1.10
C ALA A 111 -7.66 -23.41 0.22
N SER A 112 -6.34 -23.27 0.36
CA SER A 112 -5.58 -23.65 1.55
C SER A 112 -4.26 -22.88 1.67
N ILE A 113 -3.65 -22.94 2.86
CA ILE A 113 -2.29 -22.47 3.11
C ILE A 113 -1.38 -23.64 3.50
N ASP A 114 -0.10 -23.56 3.15
CA ASP A 114 0.91 -24.53 3.59
C ASP A 114 1.54 -24.13 4.93
N ARG A 115 1.70 -22.81 5.17
CA ARG A 115 2.30 -22.22 6.36
C ARG A 115 1.50 -21.03 6.83
N THR A 116 1.42 -20.85 8.15
CA THR A 116 0.78 -19.64 8.69
C THR A 116 1.66 -18.40 8.45
N LEU A 117 1.05 -17.23 8.49
CA LEU A 117 1.77 -15.97 8.39
C LEU A 117 2.74 -15.79 9.57
N ALA A 118 2.31 -16.17 10.79
CA ALA A 118 3.16 -16.12 11.98
C ALA A 118 4.41 -17.02 11.88
N ASP A 119 4.28 -18.24 11.29
CA ASP A 119 5.42 -19.13 11.07
C ASP A 119 6.47 -18.50 10.14
N GLN A 120 6.03 -17.84 9.08
CA GLN A 120 6.91 -17.19 8.11
C GLN A 120 7.57 -15.93 8.70
N LEU A 121 6.80 -15.09 9.39
CA LEU A 121 7.33 -13.92 10.09
C LEU A 121 8.38 -14.35 11.14
N GLY A 122 8.12 -15.45 11.89
CA GLY A 122 9.07 -16.01 12.86
C GLY A 122 10.41 -16.40 12.24
N GLN A 123 10.41 -16.96 11.00
CA GLN A 123 11.64 -17.27 10.25
C GLN A 123 12.42 -15.99 9.85
N LEU A 124 11.73 -14.86 9.74
CA LEU A 124 12.34 -13.53 9.49
C LEU A 124 12.69 -12.78 10.77
N GLY A 125 12.55 -13.43 11.94
CA GLY A 125 12.81 -12.82 13.25
C GLY A 125 11.78 -11.79 13.69
N VAL A 126 10.56 -11.81 13.10
CA VAL A 126 9.46 -10.88 13.41
C VAL A 126 8.34 -11.65 14.10
N LYS A 127 7.87 -11.17 15.23
CA LYS A 127 6.65 -11.68 15.86
C LYS A 127 5.46 -10.83 15.42
N PRO A 128 4.23 -11.35 15.43
CA PRO A 128 3.05 -10.52 15.15
C PRO A 128 2.96 -9.26 16.03
N ALA A 129 3.44 -9.32 17.26
CA ALA A 129 3.49 -8.17 18.18
C ALA A 129 4.50 -7.09 17.78
N ASP A 130 5.50 -7.42 16.96
CA ASP A 130 6.55 -6.50 16.47
C ASP A 130 6.11 -5.77 15.19
N VAL A 131 4.91 -6.07 14.67
CA VAL A 131 4.33 -5.39 13.51
C VAL A 131 3.70 -4.09 13.98
N SER A 132 4.25 -2.97 13.50
CA SER A 132 3.79 -1.62 13.85
C SER A 132 2.66 -1.12 12.97
N VAL A 133 2.57 -1.63 11.72
CA VAL A 133 1.52 -1.27 10.76
C VAL A 133 0.95 -2.53 10.12
N LEU A 134 -0.36 -2.67 10.14
CA LEU A 134 -1.09 -3.62 9.30
C LEU A 134 -1.80 -2.85 8.20
N GLY A 135 -1.46 -3.11 6.95
CA GLY A 135 -2.20 -2.61 5.79
C GLY A 135 -3.06 -3.72 5.21
N ILE A 136 -4.29 -3.40 4.88
CA ILE A 136 -5.24 -4.33 4.26
C ILE A 136 -5.70 -3.73 2.92
N SER A 137 -5.49 -4.48 1.84
CA SER A 137 -5.91 -4.06 0.51
C SER A 137 -7.43 -3.95 0.41
N HIS A 138 -8.15 -4.93 0.94
CA HIS A 138 -9.61 -4.94 0.97
C HIS A 138 -10.18 -6.02 1.92
N MET A 139 -11.49 -6.10 2.01
CA MET A 139 -12.22 -6.85 3.05
C MET A 139 -12.43 -8.34 2.77
N HIS A 140 -11.98 -8.93 1.66
CA HIS A 140 -12.22 -10.33 1.36
C HIS A 140 -11.41 -11.27 2.28
N GLY A 141 -11.92 -12.48 2.47
CA GLY A 141 -11.43 -13.40 3.50
C GLY A 141 -10.00 -13.88 3.31
N ASP A 142 -9.53 -13.91 2.08
CA ASP A 142 -8.17 -14.25 1.68
C ASP A 142 -7.15 -13.08 1.82
N HIS A 143 -7.62 -11.90 2.23
CA HIS A 143 -6.76 -10.76 2.56
C HIS A 143 -6.76 -10.43 4.05
N ILE A 144 -7.80 -10.81 4.77
CA ILE A 144 -7.96 -10.50 6.21
C ILE A 144 -7.90 -11.72 7.13
N GLY A 145 -7.69 -12.92 6.59
CA GLY A 145 -7.91 -14.18 7.31
C GLY A 145 -7.10 -14.35 8.59
N GLN A 146 -5.89 -13.79 8.65
CA GLN A 146 -5.04 -13.86 9.85
C GLN A 146 -4.84 -12.50 10.54
N ALA A 147 -5.62 -11.47 10.19
CA ALA A 147 -5.46 -10.11 10.70
C ALA A 147 -5.57 -10.00 12.24
N ALA A 148 -6.40 -10.82 12.87
CA ALA A 148 -6.62 -10.79 14.32
C ALA A 148 -5.34 -11.00 15.15
N GLN A 149 -4.25 -11.49 14.56
CA GLN A 149 -2.95 -11.67 15.23
C GLN A 149 -2.20 -10.36 15.42
N PHE A 150 -2.57 -9.27 14.71
CA PHE A 150 -1.82 -8.02 14.60
C PHE A 150 -2.51 -6.84 15.32
N THR A 151 -3.37 -7.08 16.29
CA THR A 151 -4.21 -6.03 16.94
C THR A 151 -3.43 -4.97 17.72
N ASN A 152 -2.10 -5.10 17.85
CA ASN A 152 -1.22 -4.06 18.39
C ASN A 152 -0.78 -3.06 17.30
N ALA A 153 -0.86 -3.44 16.04
CA ALA A 153 -0.47 -2.59 14.92
C ALA A 153 -1.47 -1.46 14.67
N ARG A 154 -1.00 -0.35 14.13
CA ARG A 154 -1.87 0.64 13.48
C ARG A 154 -2.44 0.02 12.20
N LEU A 155 -3.76 0.07 12.05
CA LEU A 155 -4.43 -0.45 10.86
C LEU A 155 -4.52 0.63 9.78
N VAL A 156 -4.22 0.28 8.52
CA VAL A 156 -4.51 1.07 7.31
C VAL A 156 -5.44 0.24 6.44
N VAL A 157 -6.65 0.73 6.19
CA VAL A 157 -7.69 0.00 5.44
C VAL A 157 -8.65 0.98 4.78
N GLY A 158 -9.28 0.60 3.68
CA GLY A 158 -10.37 1.35 3.07
C GLY A 158 -11.54 1.55 4.03
N LYS A 159 -12.07 2.77 4.12
CA LYS A 159 -13.17 3.09 5.06
C LYS A 159 -14.40 2.25 4.79
N GLY A 160 -14.86 2.17 3.54
CA GLY A 160 -16.05 1.41 3.17
C GLY A 160 -15.89 -0.09 3.40
N ASP A 161 -14.67 -0.63 3.22
CA ASP A 161 -14.35 -2.02 3.52
C ASP A 161 -14.40 -2.29 5.03
N PHE A 162 -13.79 -1.44 5.82
CA PHE A 162 -13.84 -1.53 7.27
C PHE A 162 -15.27 -1.45 7.81
N ASP A 163 -16.06 -0.47 7.34
CA ASP A 163 -17.45 -0.29 7.78
C ASP A 163 -18.32 -1.48 7.39
N ARG A 164 -18.12 -2.06 6.21
CA ARG A 164 -18.91 -3.17 5.67
C ARG A 164 -18.71 -4.50 6.42
N LEU A 165 -17.55 -4.69 7.05
CA LEU A 165 -17.26 -5.84 7.90
C LEU A 165 -17.93 -5.75 9.27
N ALA A 166 -18.32 -4.56 9.72
CA ALA A 166 -18.82 -4.33 11.08
C ALA A 166 -20.00 -5.24 11.44
N GLY A 167 -19.83 -6.01 12.51
CA GLY A 167 -20.85 -6.91 13.03
C GLY A 167 -21.03 -8.22 12.25
N ARG A 168 -20.21 -8.49 11.26
CA ARG A 168 -20.20 -9.75 10.52
C ARG A 168 -19.41 -10.83 11.26
N PRO A 169 -19.80 -12.10 11.17
CA PRO A 169 -19.05 -13.21 11.78
C PRO A 169 -17.58 -13.27 11.30
N GLU A 170 -17.34 -12.95 10.03
CA GLU A 170 -16.04 -12.94 9.38
C GLU A 170 -15.18 -11.70 9.67
N ASP A 171 -15.66 -10.76 10.54
CA ASP A 171 -14.91 -9.52 10.84
C ASP A 171 -13.62 -9.80 11.62
N SER A 172 -12.56 -10.12 10.88
CA SER A 172 -11.20 -10.29 11.43
C SER A 172 -10.59 -8.96 11.89
N LEU A 173 -11.19 -7.82 11.52
CA LEU A 173 -10.75 -6.47 11.91
C LEU A 173 -11.46 -5.93 13.16
N LYS A 174 -12.31 -6.72 13.79
CA LYS A 174 -13.08 -6.31 14.99
C LYS A 174 -12.21 -5.79 16.14
N GLY A 175 -10.95 -6.28 16.23
CA GLY A 175 -9.99 -5.87 17.25
C GLY A 175 -9.59 -4.39 17.17
N TRP A 176 -9.83 -3.72 16.04
CA TRP A 176 -9.55 -2.28 15.84
C TRP A 176 -10.77 -1.37 16.02
N ARG A 177 -11.94 -1.92 16.33
CA ARG A 177 -13.16 -1.10 16.54
C ARG A 177 -13.28 -0.54 17.96
N GLY A 178 -12.37 -0.90 18.86
CA GLY A 178 -12.34 -0.43 20.25
C GLY A 178 -11.75 0.97 20.41
N ALA A 179 -12.07 1.63 21.52
CA ALA A 179 -11.47 2.90 21.90
C ALA A 179 -9.93 2.76 22.05
N GLY A 180 -9.20 3.78 21.63
CA GLY A 180 -7.73 3.83 21.73
C GLY A 180 -6.98 3.05 20.64
N LYS A 181 -7.66 2.40 19.72
CA LYS A 181 -7.03 1.76 18.56
C LYS A 181 -6.65 2.77 17.49
N GLN A 182 -5.49 2.58 16.89
CA GLN A 182 -5.03 3.44 15.81
C GLN A 182 -5.49 2.85 14.47
N VAL A 183 -6.37 3.57 13.79
CA VAL A 183 -6.91 3.18 12.48
C VAL A 183 -6.83 4.36 11.53
N THR A 184 -6.24 4.15 10.37
CA THR A 184 -6.29 5.05 9.22
C THR A 184 -7.34 4.52 8.25
N LEU A 185 -8.50 5.15 8.20
CA LEU A 185 -9.60 4.83 7.28
C LEU A 185 -9.40 5.59 5.97
N ALA A 186 -8.91 4.91 4.96
CA ALA A 186 -8.59 5.50 3.66
C ALA A 186 -9.85 5.77 2.83
N THR A 187 -9.97 6.99 2.32
CA THR A 187 -10.93 7.43 1.29
C THR A 187 -10.21 8.15 0.15
N ALA A 188 -8.88 8.19 0.21
CA ALA A 188 -7.92 8.72 -0.75
C ALA A 188 -6.59 7.99 -0.58
N ASP A 189 -5.60 8.30 -1.42
CA ASP A 189 -4.25 7.76 -1.28
C ASP A 189 -3.66 8.13 0.09
N VAL A 190 -2.98 7.17 0.73
CA VAL A 190 -2.38 7.33 2.08
C VAL A 190 -0.88 7.09 2.01
N ASP A 191 -0.10 8.11 2.37
CA ASP A 191 1.33 7.92 2.66
C ASP A 191 1.46 7.21 4.02
N VAL A 192 1.91 5.95 3.99
CA VAL A 192 1.86 5.09 5.18
C VAL A 192 2.84 5.54 6.25
N PHE A 193 4.04 5.97 5.87
CA PHE A 193 5.10 6.38 6.82
C PHE A 193 5.34 7.90 6.85
N GLY A 194 4.70 8.66 5.94
CA GLY A 194 4.81 10.12 5.90
C GLY A 194 6.05 10.65 5.17
N ASP A 195 6.78 9.78 4.48
CA ASP A 195 7.99 10.13 3.70
C ASP A 195 7.85 9.82 2.21
N GLY A 196 6.67 9.38 1.79
CA GLY A 196 6.33 9.04 0.42
C GLY A 196 6.94 7.74 -0.09
N SER A 197 7.62 6.95 0.75
CA SER A 197 8.26 5.68 0.37
C SER A 197 7.27 4.53 0.16
N VAL A 198 6.19 4.52 0.95
CA VAL A 198 5.12 3.51 0.87
C VAL A 198 3.77 4.21 0.83
N VAL A 199 3.05 4.03 -0.28
CA VAL A 199 1.76 4.70 -0.50
C VAL A 199 0.66 3.68 -0.78
N ALA A 200 -0.35 3.64 0.08
CA ALA A 200 -1.58 2.91 -0.18
C ALA A 200 -2.46 3.74 -1.14
N LEU A 201 -2.67 3.21 -2.33
CA LEU A 201 -3.40 3.88 -3.42
C LEU A 201 -4.87 3.51 -3.36
N HIS A 202 -5.75 4.49 -3.22
CA HIS A 202 -7.20 4.29 -3.19
C HIS A 202 -7.73 4.02 -4.59
N LEU A 203 -8.20 2.79 -4.80
CA LEU A 203 -8.64 2.25 -6.09
C LEU A 203 -9.97 1.50 -5.93
N PRO A 204 -11.08 2.22 -5.67
CA PRO A 204 -12.38 1.61 -5.41
C PRO A 204 -12.93 0.87 -6.61
N GLY A 205 -13.83 -0.10 -6.34
CA GLY A 205 -14.58 -0.81 -7.39
C GLY A 205 -14.62 -2.32 -7.18
N HIS A 206 -13.51 -2.99 -6.93
CA HIS A 206 -13.51 -4.38 -6.51
C HIS A 206 -14.27 -4.52 -5.17
N THR A 207 -13.86 -3.74 -4.21
CA THR A 207 -14.61 -3.46 -2.98
C THR A 207 -14.85 -1.95 -2.86
N PRO A 208 -15.65 -1.46 -1.88
CA PRO A 208 -16.00 -0.03 -1.79
C PRO A 208 -14.81 0.92 -1.75
N ASP A 209 -13.75 0.56 -1.04
CA ASP A 209 -12.54 1.38 -0.89
C ASP A 209 -11.26 0.52 -0.98
N HIS A 210 -11.23 -0.38 -1.99
CA HIS A 210 -10.06 -1.21 -2.29
C HIS A 210 -8.78 -0.38 -2.40
N LEU A 211 -7.66 -0.90 -1.90
CA LEU A 211 -6.34 -0.30 -1.92
C LEU A 211 -5.33 -1.19 -2.68
N ALA A 212 -4.44 -0.56 -3.44
CA ALA A 212 -3.19 -1.14 -3.91
C ALA A 212 -2.01 -0.52 -3.15
N LEU A 213 -0.80 -1.07 -3.26
CA LEU A 213 0.37 -0.54 -2.55
C LEU A 213 1.51 -0.21 -3.50
N LEU A 214 2.00 1.03 -3.46
CA LEU A 214 3.25 1.44 -4.09
C LEU A 214 4.37 1.43 -3.04
N VAL A 215 5.46 0.68 -3.31
CA VAL A 215 6.66 0.61 -2.47
C VAL A 215 7.85 1.09 -3.29
N LYS A 216 8.49 2.20 -2.89
CA LYS A 216 9.59 2.82 -3.63
C LYS A 216 10.94 2.30 -3.12
N LEU A 217 11.30 1.09 -3.52
CA LEU A 217 12.58 0.46 -3.20
C LEU A 217 13.75 1.15 -3.92
N ALA A 218 14.96 1.03 -3.39
CA ALA A 218 16.17 1.54 -4.03
C ALA A 218 16.44 0.84 -5.37
N SER A 219 16.09 -0.43 -5.51
CA SER A 219 16.17 -1.21 -6.76
C SER A 219 15.11 -0.85 -7.80
N GLY A 220 14.20 0.05 -7.47
CA GLY A 220 13.08 0.49 -8.30
C GLY A 220 11.73 0.25 -7.62
N PRO A 221 10.72 1.06 -7.97
CA PRO A 221 9.41 0.96 -7.35
C PRO A 221 8.69 -0.34 -7.72
N VAL A 222 7.91 -0.86 -6.76
CA VAL A 222 7.04 -2.02 -6.90
C VAL A 222 5.61 -1.59 -6.63
N LEU A 223 4.68 -2.06 -7.48
CA LEU A 223 3.23 -1.87 -7.31
C LEU A 223 2.57 -3.22 -7.07
N LEU A 224 1.98 -3.37 -5.89
CA LEU A 224 1.17 -4.53 -5.50
C LEU A 224 -0.29 -4.21 -5.79
N THR A 225 -0.96 -5.05 -6.60
CA THR A 225 -2.28 -4.71 -7.14
C THR A 225 -3.44 -4.86 -6.16
N GLY A 226 -3.28 -5.66 -5.07
CA GLY A 226 -4.44 -6.25 -4.43
C GLY A 226 -5.27 -6.98 -5.49
N ASP A 227 -6.58 -6.89 -5.40
CA ASP A 227 -7.53 -7.52 -6.33
C ASP A 227 -8.07 -6.59 -7.43
N LEU A 228 -7.33 -5.49 -7.69
CA LEU A 228 -7.60 -4.73 -8.91
C LEU A 228 -7.47 -5.62 -10.16
N TYR A 229 -6.51 -6.56 -10.09
CA TYR A 229 -6.31 -7.64 -11.05
C TYR A 229 -6.01 -8.95 -10.32
N HIS A 230 -6.72 -10.02 -10.68
CA HIS A 230 -6.46 -11.34 -10.11
C HIS A 230 -5.37 -12.12 -10.87
N THR A 231 -5.21 -11.86 -12.16
CA THR A 231 -4.24 -12.54 -13.01
C THR A 231 -3.69 -11.62 -14.10
N THR A 232 -2.60 -12.03 -14.74
CA THR A 232 -2.06 -11.38 -15.94
C THR A 232 -3.12 -11.27 -17.05
N ILE A 233 -3.95 -12.30 -17.22
CA ILE A 233 -5.06 -12.28 -18.19
C ILE A 233 -6.07 -11.18 -17.83
N ALA A 234 -6.43 -11.07 -16.55
CA ALA A 234 -7.33 -10.02 -16.09
C ALA A 234 -6.79 -8.63 -16.42
N ARG A 235 -5.50 -8.39 -16.18
CA ARG A 235 -4.85 -7.12 -16.51
C ARG A 235 -4.87 -6.83 -18.01
N GLN A 236 -4.45 -7.79 -18.84
CA GLN A 236 -4.39 -7.65 -20.30
C GLN A 236 -5.76 -7.45 -20.94
N LYS A 237 -6.79 -8.13 -20.45
CA LYS A 237 -8.14 -8.10 -20.99
C LYS A 237 -9.07 -7.13 -20.26
N ARG A 238 -8.58 -6.45 -19.21
CA ARG A 238 -9.40 -5.60 -18.33
C ARG A 238 -10.65 -6.35 -17.85
N ALA A 239 -10.42 -7.59 -17.37
CA ALA A 239 -11.49 -8.43 -16.84
C ALA A 239 -11.90 -7.94 -15.45
N VAL A 240 -13.19 -7.93 -15.20
CA VAL A 240 -13.78 -7.53 -13.92
C VAL A 240 -14.63 -8.70 -13.42
N PRO A 241 -14.37 -9.23 -12.23
CA PRO A 241 -15.24 -10.26 -11.64
C PRO A 241 -16.67 -9.77 -11.46
N GLY A 242 -17.65 -10.69 -11.63
CA GLY A 242 -19.06 -10.35 -11.49
C GLY A 242 -19.47 -9.94 -10.06
N PHE A 243 -18.66 -10.30 -9.05
CA PHE A 243 -18.88 -9.94 -7.65
C PHE A 243 -18.28 -8.60 -7.23
N ASN A 244 -17.60 -7.87 -8.12
CA ASN A 244 -17.09 -6.54 -7.81
C ASN A 244 -18.23 -5.59 -7.40
N THR A 245 -17.93 -4.70 -6.45
CA THR A 245 -18.90 -3.69 -5.97
C THR A 245 -19.36 -2.76 -7.10
N SER A 246 -18.44 -2.36 -7.98
CA SER A 246 -18.73 -1.51 -9.13
C SER A 246 -17.75 -1.78 -10.27
N ARG A 247 -18.29 -2.28 -11.37
CA ARG A 247 -17.52 -2.47 -12.61
C ARG A 247 -16.94 -1.15 -13.14
N GLU A 248 -17.74 -0.11 -13.12
CA GLU A 248 -17.33 1.21 -13.65
C GLU A 248 -16.15 1.77 -12.82
N GLN A 249 -16.28 1.79 -11.51
CA GLN A 249 -15.20 2.25 -10.62
C GLN A 249 -13.95 1.38 -10.76
N THR A 250 -14.10 0.05 -10.92
CA THR A 250 -12.95 -0.84 -11.14
C THR A 250 -12.19 -0.44 -12.39
N LEU A 251 -12.89 -0.15 -13.52
CA LEU A 251 -12.24 0.28 -14.75
C LEU A 251 -11.55 1.64 -14.62
N GLN A 252 -12.13 2.59 -13.89
CA GLN A 252 -11.51 3.89 -13.60
C GLN A 252 -10.26 3.70 -12.70
N SER A 253 -10.34 2.80 -11.73
CA SER A 253 -9.22 2.43 -10.87
C SER A 253 -8.08 1.76 -11.65
N MET A 254 -8.41 0.91 -12.63
CA MET A 254 -7.43 0.33 -13.56
C MET A 254 -6.72 1.44 -14.36
N ASP A 255 -7.45 2.45 -14.87
CA ASP A 255 -6.83 3.57 -15.60
C ASP A 255 -5.88 4.39 -14.70
N LYS A 256 -6.29 4.69 -13.46
CA LYS A 256 -5.44 5.36 -12.46
C LYS A 256 -4.19 4.52 -12.16
N PHE A 257 -4.36 3.23 -11.93
CA PHE A 257 -3.26 2.30 -11.63
C PHE A 257 -2.23 2.22 -12.77
N GLU A 258 -2.69 2.00 -14.00
CA GLU A 258 -1.80 1.90 -15.18
C GLU A 258 -1.05 3.21 -15.44
N LYS A 259 -1.71 4.36 -15.20
CA LYS A 259 -1.02 5.65 -15.26
C LYS A 259 0.11 5.74 -14.23
N ILE A 260 -0.14 5.34 -12.97
CA ILE A 260 0.88 5.34 -11.92
C ILE A 260 2.00 4.37 -12.27
N ALA A 261 1.68 3.16 -12.72
CA ALA A 261 2.67 2.16 -13.13
C ALA A 261 3.60 2.71 -14.23
N LYS A 262 3.02 3.38 -15.23
CA LYS A 262 3.77 4.01 -16.33
C LYS A 262 4.63 5.19 -15.84
N ASP A 263 4.04 6.09 -15.05
CA ASP A 263 4.72 7.32 -14.60
C ASP A 263 5.89 7.01 -13.66
N THR A 264 5.77 5.95 -12.86
CA THR A 264 6.81 5.54 -11.90
C THR A 264 7.79 4.51 -12.46
N GLY A 265 7.47 3.86 -13.58
CA GLY A 265 8.22 2.71 -14.08
C GLY A 265 8.18 1.51 -13.14
N ALA A 266 7.17 1.42 -12.28
CA ALA A 266 7.08 0.40 -11.25
C ALA A 266 6.93 -1.01 -11.82
N LYS A 267 7.60 -1.97 -11.17
CA LYS A 267 7.34 -3.39 -11.36
C LYS A 267 5.97 -3.72 -10.77
N VAL A 268 5.04 -4.16 -11.59
CA VAL A 268 3.70 -4.57 -11.14
C VAL A 268 3.74 -6.03 -10.70
N ILE A 269 3.21 -6.30 -9.51
CA ILE A 269 3.03 -7.64 -8.94
C ILE A 269 1.54 -7.85 -8.71
N ILE A 270 0.98 -8.85 -9.36
CA ILE A 270 -0.42 -9.26 -9.19
C ILE A 270 -0.47 -10.32 -8.10
N GLN A 271 -1.24 -10.04 -7.05
CA GLN A 271 -1.23 -10.80 -5.80
C GLN A 271 -1.59 -12.28 -5.99
N HIS A 272 -2.51 -12.56 -6.89
CA HIS A 272 -3.01 -13.91 -7.18
C HIS A 272 -2.38 -14.59 -8.41
N GLU A 273 -1.37 -13.97 -9.05
CA GLU A 273 -0.72 -14.51 -10.25
C GLU A 273 0.50 -15.38 -9.89
N PRO A 274 0.46 -16.69 -10.11
CA PRO A 274 1.60 -17.56 -9.82
C PRO A 274 2.87 -17.19 -10.59
N ASN A 275 2.74 -16.64 -11.81
CA ASN A 275 3.88 -16.24 -12.64
C ASN A 275 4.57 -14.96 -12.13
N ASP A 276 3.96 -14.22 -11.21
CA ASP A 276 4.57 -13.03 -10.61
C ASP A 276 5.42 -13.36 -9.38
N ILE A 277 5.30 -14.58 -8.81
CA ILE A 277 6.12 -15.01 -7.67
C ILE A 277 7.62 -14.80 -7.94
N PRO A 278 8.20 -15.22 -9.07
CA PRO A 278 9.63 -15.08 -9.33
C PRO A 278 10.07 -13.64 -9.68
N LEU A 279 9.16 -12.69 -9.78
CA LEU A 279 9.48 -11.28 -10.02
C LEU A 279 10.06 -10.59 -8.78
N LEU A 280 9.88 -11.18 -7.61
CA LEU A 280 10.51 -10.79 -6.34
C LEU A 280 11.50 -11.89 -5.89
N PRO A 281 12.48 -11.54 -5.04
CA PRO A 281 13.36 -12.55 -4.45
C PRO A 281 12.57 -13.65 -3.74
N ALA A 282 13.07 -14.88 -3.84
CA ALA A 282 12.45 -16.01 -3.16
C ALA A 282 12.58 -15.84 -1.63
N PHE A 283 11.50 -16.20 -0.90
CA PHE A 283 11.54 -16.24 0.56
C PHE A 283 12.73 -17.12 1.07
N PRO A 284 13.51 -16.66 2.07
CA PRO A 284 13.27 -15.50 2.96
C PRO A 284 13.88 -14.17 2.49
N GLU A 285 14.41 -14.09 1.29
CA GLU A 285 15.11 -12.92 0.77
C GLU A 285 14.15 -11.74 0.52
N ALA A 286 14.69 -10.52 0.56
CA ALA A 286 13.96 -9.28 0.35
C ALA A 286 14.48 -8.51 -0.86
N ALA A 287 13.58 -7.89 -1.62
CA ALA A 287 13.90 -6.80 -2.53
C ALA A 287 14.25 -5.53 -1.72
N LYS A 288 15.24 -4.75 -2.21
CA LYS A 288 15.75 -3.54 -1.54
C LYS A 288 15.83 -2.35 -2.48
#